data_584042cebe97412967da92dbdc562280
#
_entry.id   584042cebe97412967da92dbdc562280
#
_cell.length_a   1.000
_cell.length_b   1.000
_cell.length_c   1.000
_cell.angle_alpha   90.00
_cell.angle_beta   90.00
_cell.angle_gamma   90.00
#
_symmetry.space_group_name_H-M   'P 1'
#
loop_
_entity.id
_entity.type
_entity.pdbx_description
1 polymer ?
#
loop_
_entity_poly.entity_id
_entity_poly.type
_entity_poly.pdbx_seq_one_letter_code
_entity_poly.pdbx_strand_id
1 'polypeptide(L)'
;MKHLISTLLFAALGAVAVPASAEGLDIEVSGIGDAPIAGLKLYSSRFSYPDQPRLTERSGVYDGNAEFHFDDLAPGDYAVVVWADKNENGEFDRSMFGNPKESYMFSNNVHEDEPDWDAVRFTIGGERTQLKLVVSKP
;
A
#
# COMPACT_ATOMS: atom_id res chain seq x y z
N MET A 1 9.50 -6.81 -62.68
CA MET A 1 9.43 -6.85 -62.09
C MET A 1 9.40 -6.76 -60.97
N LYS A 2 9.44 -6.72 -60.40
CA LYS A 2 9.29 -6.74 -59.49
C LYS A 2 9.29 -6.69 -58.43
N HIS A 3 9.45 -6.50 -57.67
CA HIS A 3 9.42 -6.48 -56.67
C HIS A 3 9.15 -6.48 -55.66
N LEU A 4 9.08 -6.24 -55.02
CA LEU A 4 8.79 -6.22 -54.14
C LEU A 4 8.80 -6.28 -53.11
N ILE A 5 8.81 -6.12 -52.40
CA ILE A 5 8.84 -6.26 -51.58
C ILE A 5 8.74 -6.20 -50.47
N SER A 6 8.67 -5.98 -49.89
CA SER A 6 8.53 -5.95 -48.96
C SER A 6 8.40 -6.08 -47.93
N THR A 7 8.31 -5.98 -47.48
CA THR A 7 8.10 -6.12 -46.57
C THR A 7 8.16 -6.13 -45.42
N LEU A 8 8.23 -5.84 -45.16
CA LEU A 8 8.17 -5.85 -44.18
C LEU A 8 8.14 -5.85 -43.14
N LEU A 9 8.19 -5.86 -42.70
CA LEU A 9 8.18 -6.01 -41.77
C LEU A 9 7.97 -5.79 -40.81
N PHE A 10 7.98 -5.61 -40.40
CA PHE A 10 7.86 -5.42 -39.47
C PHE A 10 7.61 -5.58 -38.47
N ALA A 11 7.63 -5.51 -38.05
CA ALA A 11 7.49 -5.78 -37.42
C ALA A 11 7.64 -5.85 -36.43
N ALA A 12 7.62 -5.51 -36.08
CA ALA A 12 7.63 -5.60 -35.26
C ALA A 12 7.64 -5.49 -34.28
N LEU A 13 7.65 -5.25 -34.07
CA LEU A 13 7.58 -5.20 -33.36
C LEU A 13 7.33 -5.20 -32.41
N GLY A 14 7.22 -5.14 -32.17
CA GLY A 14 6.94 -5.18 -31.36
C GLY A 14 7.15 -5.35 -30.37
N ALA A 15 7.53 -5.21 -30.17
CA ALA A 15 7.76 -5.56 -29.30
C ALA A 15 7.72 -5.10 -28.24
N VAL A 16 7.29 -4.96 -28.11
CA VAL A 16 7.08 -4.53 -27.29
C VAL A 16 7.07 -4.81 -26.09
N ALA A 17 7.82 -4.78 -25.74
CA ALA A 17 8.08 -5.03 -24.39
C ALA A 17 7.23 -4.13 -23.57
N VAL A 18 6.12 -4.63 -23.26
CA VAL A 18 5.40 -4.05 -22.16
C VAL A 18 6.24 -4.38 -20.95
N PRO A 19 6.83 -3.42 -20.28
CA PRO A 19 7.48 -3.70 -19.03
C PRO A 19 6.46 -4.36 -18.13
N ALA A 20 6.90 -5.31 -17.34
CA ALA A 20 6.12 -5.77 -16.21
C ALA A 20 5.72 -4.49 -15.51
N SER A 21 4.50 -4.09 -15.69
CA SER A 21 4.08 -2.76 -15.31
C SER A 21 4.15 -2.58 -13.82
N ALA A 22 4.74 -1.48 -13.43
CA ALA A 22 4.58 -0.98 -12.09
C ALA A 22 3.14 -0.56 -11.93
N GLU A 23 2.54 -0.97 -10.84
CA GLU A 23 1.14 -0.72 -10.58
C GLU A 23 0.97 0.34 -9.51
N GLY A 24 -0.15 1.03 -9.53
CA GLY A 24 -0.48 2.03 -8.55
C GLY A 24 -1.33 1.50 -7.41
N LEU A 25 -1.18 2.15 -6.26
CA LEU A 25 -1.98 1.87 -5.08
C LEU A 25 -2.41 3.19 -4.46
N ASP A 26 -3.71 3.37 -4.30
CA ASP A 26 -4.28 4.52 -3.61
C ASP A 26 -4.97 4.02 -2.35
N ILE A 27 -4.68 4.68 -1.24
CA ILE A 27 -5.29 4.32 0.04
C ILE A 27 -5.96 5.56 0.62
N GLU A 28 -7.25 5.47 0.85
CA GLU A 28 -8.01 6.49 1.58
C GLU A 28 -8.20 6.00 3.01
N VAL A 29 -7.83 6.84 3.97
CA VAL A 29 -7.95 6.53 5.38
C VAL A 29 -8.91 7.52 6.00
N SER A 30 -9.89 7.02 6.75
CA SER A 30 -10.85 7.86 7.44
C SER A 30 -10.95 7.46 8.91
N GLY A 31 -11.73 8.22 9.68
CA GLY A 31 -11.90 7.94 11.10
C GLY A 31 -10.71 8.33 11.95
N ILE A 32 -9.80 9.13 11.42
CA ILE A 32 -8.56 9.49 12.11
C ILE A 32 -8.81 10.44 13.28
N GLY A 33 -9.90 11.20 13.21
CA GLY A 33 -10.21 12.17 14.26
C GLY A 33 -9.31 13.39 14.17
N ASP A 34 -8.84 13.84 15.32
CA ASP A 34 -8.07 15.08 15.43
C ASP A 34 -6.55 14.90 15.39
N ALA A 35 -6.08 13.70 15.11
CA ALA A 35 -4.63 13.49 14.95
C ALA A 35 -4.14 14.29 13.74
N PRO A 36 -3.00 14.98 13.86
CA PRO A 36 -2.51 15.80 12.77
C PRO A 36 -1.86 15.02 11.64
N ILE A 37 -1.41 13.81 11.91
CA ILE A 37 -0.65 12.98 10.98
C ILE A 37 -1.24 11.58 10.97
N ALA A 38 -1.25 10.97 9.81
CA ALA A 38 -1.49 9.55 9.66
C ALA A 38 -0.20 8.88 9.23
N GLY A 39 0.11 7.72 9.81
CA GLY A 39 1.25 6.92 9.41
C GLY A 39 0.81 5.70 8.63
N LEU A 40 1.73 5.17 7.83
CA LEU A 40 1.49 3.96 7.07
C LEU A 40 2.78 3.15 6.98
N LYS A 41 2.67 1.84 7.17
CA LYS A 41 3.75 0.91 6.85
C LYS A 41 3.25 -0.01 5.74
N LEU A 42 4.07 -0.16 4.70
CA LEU A 42 3.80 -1.06 3.58
C LEU A 42 4.75 -2.25 3.67
N TYR A 43 4.21 -3.44 3.58
CA TYR A 43 4.96 -4.70 3.60
C TYR A 43 4.80 -5.39 2.26
N SER A 44 5.86 -5.99 1.76
CA SER A 44 5.86 -6.64 0.45
C SER A 44 6.16 -8.13 0.53
N SER A 45 6.27 -8.70 1.72
CA SER A 45 6.46 -10.14 1.85
C SER A 45 6.04 -10.65 3.22
N ARG A 46 5.62 -11.90 3.25
CA ARG A 46 5.33 -12.62 4.48
C ARG A 46 6.54 -12.64 5.42
N PHE A 47 7.74 -12.70 4.86
CA PHE A 47 8.95 -12.87 5.66
C PHE A 47 9.38 -11.59 6.37
N SER A 48 8.99 -10.45 5.84
CA SER A 48 9.33 -9.15 6.44
C SER A 48 8.24 -8.64 7.37
N TYR A 49 7.02 -9.15 7.23
CA TYR A 49 5.89 -8.75 8.05
C TYR A 49 5.95 -9.44 9.41
N PRO A 50 5.68 -8.77 10.52
CA PRO A 50 5.35 -7.35 10.65
C PRO A 50 6.53 -6.45 11.04
N ASP A 51 7.75 -6.98 11.06
CA ASP A 51 8.89 -6.29 11.67
C ASP A 51 9.66 -5.38 10.72
N GLN A 52 9.67 -5.69 9.43
CA GLN A 52 10.49 -4.99 8.46
C GLN A 52 9.65 -4.47 7.30
N PRO A 53 9.01 -3.31 7.46
CA PRO A 53 8.25 -2.74 6.36
C PRO A 53 9.18 -2.38 5.19
N ARG A 54 8.66 -2.51 3.98
CA ARG A 54 9.35 -2.07 2.78
C ARG A 54 9.55 -0.55 2.80
N LEU A 55 8.54 0.16 3.29
CA LEU A 55 8.61 1.60 3.46
C LEU A 55 7.64 2.04 4.55
N THR A 56 7.91 3.22 5.07
CA THR A 56 7.03 3.90 6.02
C THR A 56 6.76 5.28 5.45
N GLU A 57 5.50 5.65 5.44
CA GLU A 57 5.06 6.94 4.92
C GLU A 57 4.22 7.66 5.96
N ARG A 58 4.08 8.97 5.77
CA ARG A 58 3.22 9.78 6.61
C ARG A 58 2.47 10.77 5.74
N SER A 59 1.29 11.14 6.17
CA SER A 59 0.46 12.12 5.49
C SER A 59 -0.18 13.04 6.50
N GLY A 60 -0.35 14.30 6.12
CA GLY A 60 -1.17 15.21 6.91
C GLY A 60 -2.61 14.74 6.90
N VAL A 61 -3.31 15.04 7.97
CA VAL A 61 -4.72 14.71 8.13
C VAL A 61 -5.55 15.96 7.88
N TYR A 62 -6.57 15.84 7.06
CA TYR A 62 -7.51 16.90 6.80
C TYR A 62 -8.92 16.39 7.03
N ASP A 63 -9.62 17.02 7.94
CA ASP A 63 -11.00 16.68 8.28
C ASP A 63 -11.17 15.21 8.66
N GLY A 64 -10.19 14.66 9.40
CA GLY A 64 -10.21 13.28 9.84
C GLY A 64 -9.80 12.26 8.79
N ASN A 65 -9.33 12.70 7.62
CA ASN A 65 -8.98 11.84 6.52
C ASN A 65 -7.55 12.03 6.07
N ALA A 66 -6.97 11.01 5.47
CA ALA A 66 -5.65 11.05 4.87
C ALA A 66 -5.63 10.18 3.62
N GLU A 67 -4.69 10.44 2.73
CA GLU A 67 -4.52 9.68 1.50
C GLU A 67 -3.06 9.34 1.29
N PHE A 68 -2.84 8.15 0.75
CA PHE A 68 -1.50 7.68 0.37
C PHE A 68 -1.57 7.18 -1.07
N HIS A 69 -0.55 7.53 -1.87
CA HIS A 69 -0.48 7.17 -3.28
C HIS A 69 0.88 6.59 -3.59
N PHE A 70 0.89 5.46 -4.25
CA PHE A 70 2.10 4.78 -4.69
C PHE A 70 1.95 4.47 -6.18
N ASP A 71 2.93 4.83 -6.99
CA ASP A 71 2.84 4.68 -8.44
C ASP A 71 3.69 3.56 -9.01
N ASP A 72 4.68 3.08 -8.28
CA ASP A 72 5.69 2.18 -8.83
C ASP A 72 5.84 0.89 -8.02
N LEU A 73 4.74 0.23 -7.72
CA LEU A 73 4.78 -1.05 -7.00
C LEU A 73 4.82 -2.21 -8.00
N ALA A 74 5.74 -3.13 -7.80
CA ALA A 74 5.79 -4.35 -8.59
C ALA A 74 4.55 -5.21 -8.30
N PRO A 75 4.03 -5.95 -9.28
CA PRO A 75 2.95 -6.89 -9.01
C PRO A 75 3.33 -7.87 -7.90
N GLY A 76 2.39 -8.20 -7.05
CA GLY A 76 2.65 -9.11 -5.94
C GLY A 76 1.71 -8.88 -4.78
N ASP A 77 2.00 -9.54 -3.68
CA ASP A 77 1.20 -9.43 -2.47
C ASP A 77 1.82 -8.41 -1.52
N TYR A 78 0.94 -7.61 -0.93
CA TYR A 78 1.30 -6.53 -0.03
C TYR A 78 0.37 -6.52 1.17
N ALA A 79 0.81 -5.85 2.23
CA ALA A 79 -0.04 -5.54 3.37
C ALA A 79 0.29 -4.13 3.84
N VAL A 80 -0.67 -3.47 4.45
CA VAL A 80 -0.45 -2.16 5.05
C VAL A 80 -1.05 -2.13 6.45
N VAL A 81 -0.48 -1.29 7.30
CA VAL A 81 -1.11 -0.82 8.51
C VAL A 81 -1.08 0.70 8.47
N VAL A 82 -2.20 1.31 8.82
CA VAL A 82 -2.32 2.77 8.95
C VAL A 82 -2.70 3.10 10.37
N TRP A 83 -2.24 4.24 10.87
CA TRP A 83 -2.57 4.66 12.24
C TRP A 83 -2.69 6.17 12.32
N ALA A 84 -3.38 6.60 13.36
CA ALA A 84 -3.52 8.01 13.70
C ALA A 84 -2.34 8.39 14.60
N ASP A 85 -1.37 9.10 14.07
CA ASP A 85 -0.14 9.46 14.77
C ASP A 85 -0.35 10.77 15.55
N LYS A 86 -0.90 10.64 16.72
CA LYS A 86 -1.34 11.78 17.51
C LYS A 86 -0.18 12.56 18.10
N ASN A 87 0.90 11.87 18.47
CA ASN A 87 2.08 12.51 19.04
C ASN A 87 3.15 12.86 18.01
N GLU A 88 2.86 12.59 16.72
CA GLU A 88 3.74 12.93 15.60
C GLU A 88 5.13 12.35 15.68
N ASN A 89 5.28 11.18 16.32
CA ASN A 89 6.59 10.55 16.44
C ASN A 89 6.97 9.67 15.24
N GLY A 90 6.05 9.47 14.30
CA GLY A 90 6.31 8.68 13.10
C GLY A 90 6.25 7.18 13.34
N GLU A 91 5.84 6.75 14.51
CA GLU A 91 5.81 5.34 14.87
C GLU A 91 4.42 4.87 15.24
N PHE A 92 4.15 3.62 14.95
CA PHE A 92 2.93 2.96 15.41
C PHE A 92 3.20 2.50 16.84
N ASP A 93 2.80 3.32 17.81
CA ASP A 93 3.12 3.11 19.19
C ASP A 93 2.39 1.93 19.80
N ARG A 94 3.13 1.14 20.59
CA ARG A 94 2.59 0.02 21.33
C ARG A 94 2.96 0.15 22.80
N SER A 95 2.12 -0.43 23.67
CA SER A 95 2.43 -0.51 25.09
C SER A 95 3.58 -1.48 25.32
N MET A 96 4.08 -1.51 26.55
CA MET A 96 5.13 -2.46 26.91
C MET A 96 4.67 -3.92 26.77
N PHE A 97 3.36 -4.16 26.69
CA PHE A 97 2.80 -5.48 26.49
C PHE A 97 2.51 -5.77 25.01
N GLY A 98 2.89 -4.85 24.12
CA GLY A 98 2.72 -5.05 22.67
C GLY A 98 1.38 -4.62 22.11
N ASN A 99 0.48 -4.08 22.92
CA ASN A 99 -0.83 -3.65 22.46
C ASN A 99 -0.74 -2.28 21.77
N PRO A 100 -1.44 -2.09 20.65
CA PRO A 100 -1.48 -0.77 20.01
C PRO A 100 -2.02 0.29 20.96
N LYS A 101 -1.44 1.48 20.87
CA LYS A 101 -1.86 2.64 21.68
C LYS A 101 -2.58 3.70 20.88
N GLU A 102 -2.53 3.60 19.57
CA GLU A 102 -3.13 4.56 18.66
C GLU A 102 -4.25 3.90 17.85
N SER A 103 -5.19 4.70 17.36
CA SER A 103 -6.21 4.18 16.44
C SER A 103 -5.53 3.68 15.18
N TYR A 104 -5.95 2.55 14.66
CA TYR A 104 -5.28 1.90 13.54
C TYR A 104 -6.23 1.04 12.72
N MET A 105 -5.72 0.57 11.58
CA MET A 105 -6.40 -0.42 10.75
C MET A 105 -5.38 -1.09 9.85
N PHE A 106 -5.51 -2.39 9.68
CA PHE A 106 -4.74 -3.13 8.67
C PHE A 106 -5.53 -3.23 7.37
N SER A 107 -4.83 -3.54 6.29
CA SER A 107 -5.47 -3.83 5.02
C SER A 107 -6.54 -4.91 5.18
N ASN A 108 -7.52 -4.92 4.27
CA ASN A 108 -8.72 -5.73 4.35
C ASN A 108 -9.60 -5.37 5.56
N ASN A 109 -9.36 -4.19 6.15
CA ASN A 109 -10.08 -3.70 7.34
C ASN A 109 -10.03 -4.71 8.49
N VAL A 110 -8.88 -5.32 8.70
CA VAL A 110 -8.63 -6.20 9.84
C VAL A 110 -8.18 -5.36 11.01
N HIS A 111 -8.90 -5.44 12.11
CA HIS A 111 -8.63 -4.68 13.33
C HIS A 111 -8.29 -5.64 14.47
N GLU A 112 -7.08 -6.14 14.45
CA GLU A 112 -6.51 -7.02 15.47
C GLU A 112 -5.13 -6.51 15.83
N ASP A 113 -4.65 -6.85 17.02
CA ASP A 113 -3.37 -6.35 17.50
C ASP A 113 -2.19 -6.87 16.66
N GLU A 114 -2.24 -8.14 16.29
CA GLU A 114 -1.20 -8.79 15.49
C GLU A 114 -1.83 -9.79 14.51
N PRO A 115 -2.46 -9.30 13.44
CA PRO A 115 -3.10 -10.20 12.48
C PRO A 115 -2.07 -10.96 11.66
N ASP A 116 -2.46 -12.14 11.22
CA ASP A 116 -1.62 -12.94 10.34
C ASP A 116 -1.49 -12.30 8.96
N TRP A 117 -0.36 -12.56 8.31
CA TRP A 117 -0.13 -12.10 6.94
C TRP A 117 -1.29 -12.45 6.01
N ASP A 118 -1.79 -13.69 6.08
CA ASP A 118 -2.86 -14.12 5.17
C ASP A 118 -4.18 -13.37 5.37
N ALA A 119 -4.38 -12.80 6.54
CA ALA A 119 -5.58 -11.99 6.81
C ALA A 119 -5.48 -10.59 6.20
N VAL A 120 -4.27 -10.05 6.11
CA VAL A 120 -4.07 -8.64 5.75
C VAL A 120 -3.51 -8.44 4.34
N ARG A 121 -3.00 -9.48 3.70
CA ARG A 121 -2.41 -9.34 2.37
C ARG A 121 -3.47 -9.05 1.32
N PHE A 122 -3.08 -8.28 0.34
CA PHE A 122 -3.87 -8.01 -0.86
C PHE A 122 -2.92 -8.05 -2.05
N THR A 123 -3.47 -8.24 -3.24
CA THR A 123 -2.66 -8.44 -4.44
C THR A 123 -2.70 -7.20 -5.31
N ILE A 124 -1.53 -6.78 -5.77
CA ILE A 124 -1.37 -5.73 -6.77
C ILE A 124 -0.98 -6.39 -8.08
N GLY A 125 -1.71 -6.09 -9.14
CA GLY A 125 -1.41 -6.62 -10.46
C GLY A 125 -2.49 -6.28 -11.46
N GLY A 126 -2.10 -5.76 -12.60
CA GLY A 126 -2.97 -5.49 -13.73
C GLY A 126 -3.66 -4.14 -13.73
N GLU A 127 -4.05 -3.62 -12.59
CA GLU A 127 -4.77 -2.36 -12.50
C GLU A 127 -4.36 -1.61 -11.24
N ARG A 128 -4.68 -0.32 -11.23
CA ARG A 128 -4.49 0.49 -10.02
C ARG A 128 -5.41 -0.02 -8.92
N THR A 129 -4.84 -0.31 -7.78
CA THR A 129 -5.58 -0.84 -6.62
C THR A 129 -6.02 0.32 -5.72
N GLN A 130 -7.23 0.25 -5.21
CA GLN A 130 -7.75 1.26 -4.29
C GLN A 130 -8.22 0.58 -3.01
N LEU A 131 -7.75 1.10 -1.90
CA LEU A 131 -8.16 0.64 -0.57
C LEU A 131 -8.83 1.77 0.18
N LYS A 132 -9.85 1.43 0.96
CA LYS A 132 -10.50 2.35 1.87
C LYS A 132 -10.45 1.74 3.25
N LEU A 133 -9.73 2.39 4.14
CA LEU A 133 -9.51 1.90 5.49
C LEU A 133 -10.09 2.89 6.49
N VAL A 134 -10.79 2.36 7.49
CA VAL A 134 -11.36 3.19 8.55
C VAL A 134 -10.65 2.82 9.85
N VAL A 135 -9.85 3.75 10.38
CA VAL A 135 -9.14 3.47 11.62
C VAL A 135 -10.09 3.43 12.79
N SER A 136 -9.78 2.59 13.75
CA SER A 136 -10.58 2.41 14.95
C SER A 136 -9.67 2.40 16.17
N LYS A 137 -10.25 2.72 17.31
CA LYS A 137 -9.52 2.73 18.59
C LYS A 137 -8.99 1.34 18.90
N PRO A 138 -7.84 1.28 19.57
CA PRO A 138 -7.25 0.01 19.96
C PRO A 138 -8.12 -0.73 20.96
#